data_4961af02f5dab8c2bb37388bedf1871f
#
_entry.id   4961af02f5dab8c2bb37388bedf1871f
#
_cell.length_a   1.000
_cell.length_b   1.000
_cell.length_c   1.000
_cell.angle_alpha   90.00
_cell.angle_beta   90.00
_cell.angle_gamma   90.00
#
_symmetry.space_group_name_H-M   'P 1'
#
loop_
_entity.id
_entity.type
_entity.pdbx_description
1 polymer ?
#
loop_
_entity_poly.entity_id
_entity_poly.type
_entity_poly.pdbx_seq_one_letter_code
_entity_poly.pdbx_strand_id
1 'polypeptide(L)'
;MKTILLRMTTLGMLVFSINFVFGAEQLYTFQPPVTPELALAGPYNVGVKTITATDDKRLNTDNFLTSTSRSLVLEVWYPAKSSEEHLRHTRATYKDVTRLQQPFELQGEAYRNADPVNDIESPLILLSHGFSGYRTQMFYLGEHLASHGYVVVGIDHTGSTNAEMTDEAKWASGGIN
;
A
#
# COMPACT_ATOMS: atom_id res chain seq x y z
N MET A 1 -6.53 -30.21 76.00
CA MET A 1 -6.37 -30.54 74.60
C MET A 1 -6.65 -29.24 73.75
N LYS A 2 -5.62 -28.62 73.22
CA LYS A 2 -5.75 -27.40 72.36
C LYS A 2 -5.57 -27.81 70.91
N THR A 3 -6.63 -27.67 70.11
CA THR A 3 -6.63 -27.98 68.70
C THR A 3 -6.07 -26.74 67.91
N ILE A 4 -4.94 -26.90 67.25
CA ILE A 4 -4.33 -25.87 66.43
C ILE A 4 -4.92 -25.97 65.01
N LEU A 5 -5.64 -24.93 64.58
CA LEU A 5 -6.23 -24.82 63.27
C LEU A 5 -5.17 -24.22 62.30
N LEU A 6 -4.65 -25.03 61.37
CA LEU A 6 -3.70 -24.65 60.39
C LEU A 6 -4.45 -23.97 59.23
N ARG A 7 -4.27 -22.65 59.03
CA ARG A 7 -4.78 -21.90 57.86
C ARG A 7 -3.80 -22.06 56.73
N MET A 8 -4.18 -22.78 55.66
CA MET A 8 -3.51 -22.78 54.37
C MET A 8 -3.90 -21.52 53.58
N THR A 9 -2.94 -20.62 53.38
CA THR A 9 -3.06 -19.50 52.45
C THR A 9 -2.68 -19.99 51.08
N THR A 10 -3.66 -20.09 50.16
CA THR A 10 -3.44 -20.32 48.72
C THR A 10 -2.87 -19.07 48.10
N LEU A 11 -1.60 -19.13 47.70
CA LEU A 11 -0.93 -18.10 46.90
C LEU A 11 -1.39 -18.24 45.45
N GLY A 12 -2.28 -17.35 45.00
CA GLY A 12 -2.73 -17.31 43.62
C GLY A 12 -1.58 -16.81 42.71
N MET A 13 -1.10 -17.71 41.86
CA MET A 13 -0.10 -17.38 40.83
C MET A 13 -0.78 -16.64 39.68
N LEU A 14 -0.59 -15.32 39.61
CA LEU A 14 -1.09 -14.50 38.50
C LEU A 14 -0.21 -14.77 37.29
N VAL A 15 -0.71 -15.55 36.30
CA VAL A 15 -0.04 -15.78 35.03
C VAL A 15 -0.31 -14.56 34.13
N PHE A 16 0.67 -13.67 33.97
CA PHE A 16 0.65 -12.64 32.98
C PHE A 16 0.95 -13.26 31.60
N SER A 17 -0.08 -13.40 30.78
CA SER A 17 0.09 -13.72 29.36
C SER A 17 0.61 -12.48 28.65
N ILE A 18 1.90 -12.44 28.33
CA ILE A 18 2.48 -11.43 27.46
C ILE A 18 2.08 -11.82 26.02
N ASN A 19 1.07 -11.15 25.48
CA ASN A 19 0.77 -11.23 24.07
C ASN A 19 1.84 -10.43 23.32
N PHE A 20 2.80 -11.11 22.70
CA PHE A 20 3.67 -10.50 21.69
C PHE A 20 2.80 -10.19 20.47
N VAL A 21 2.41 -8.93 20.31
CA VAL A 21 1.93 -8.42 19.04
C VAL A 21 3.17 -8.36 18.15
N PHE A 22 3.35 -9.34 17.28
CA PHE A 22 4.29 -9.22 16.17
C PHE A 22 3.73 -8.13 15.27
N GLY A 23 4.25 -6.90 15.38
CA GLY A 23 4.07 -5.88 14.38
C GLY A 23 4.60 -6.42 13.05
N ALA A 24 3.94 -6.05 11.92
CA ALA A 24 4.45 -6.37 10.60
C ALA A 24 5.92 -5.93 10.52
N GLU A 25 6.79 -6.86 10.17
CA GLU A 25 8.23 -6.58 10.08
C GLU A 25 8.46 -5.56 8.97
N GLN A 26 9.13 -4.47 9.28
CA GLN A 26 9.50 -3.49 8.27
C GLN A 26 10.59 -4.11 7.37
N LEU A 27 10.18 -4.52 6.16
CA LEU A 27 11.04 -5.24 5.22
C LEU A 27 12.20 -4.42 4.64
N TYR A 28 12.16 -3.10 4.79
CA TYR A 28 13.17 -2.20 4.21
C TYR A 28 13.69 -1.20 5.24
N THR A 29 15.00 -1.17 5.40
CA THR A 29 15.70 -0.05 6.02
C THR A 29 15.90 1.05 4.97
N PHE A 30 15.54 2.27 5.31
CA PHE A 30 15.76 3.41 4.43
C PHE A 30 17.27 3.62 4.26
N GLN A 31 17.79 3.41 3.06
CA GLN A 31 19.18 3.74 2.73
C GLN A 31 19.27 5.22 2.35
N PRO A 32 20.29 5.96 2.79
CA PRO A 32 20.47 7.33 2.33
C PRO A 32 20.64 7.35 0.80
N PRO A 33 20.07 8.35 0.10
CA PRO A 33 20.13 8.44 -1.35
C PRO A 33 21.59 8.63 -1.82
N VAL A 34 21.93 7.97 -2.92
CA VAL A 34 23.25 8.09 -3.56
C VAL A 34 23.43 9.48 -4.20
N THR A 35 22.32 10.09 -4.62
CA THR A 35 22.24 11.43 -5.21
C THR A 35 21.29 12.30 -4.39
N PRO A 36 21.75 12.86 -3.25
CA PRO A 36 20.89 13.59 -2.31
C PRO A 36 20.11 14.74 -2.95
N GLU A 37 20.70 15.41 -3.94
CA GLU A 37 20.10 16.52 -4.68
C GLU A 37 18.86 16.08 -5.50
N LEU A 38 18.80 14.83 -5.96
CA LEU A 38 17.66 14.26 -6.67
C LEU A 38 16.60 13.67 -5.75
N ALA A 39 16.94 13.50 -4.48
CA ALA A 39 16.02 12.98 -3.46
C ALA A 39 15.24 14.07 -2.73
N LEU A 40 15.54 15.34 -2.99
CA LEU A 40 14.82 16.46 -2.40
C LEU A 40 13.36 16.46 -2.89
N ALA A 41 12.42 16.56 -1.96
CA ALA A 41 11.02 16.72 -2.30
C ALA A 41 10.78 18.03 -3.07
N GLY A 42 9.83 18.00 -3.97
CA GLY A 42 9.37 19.18 -4.70
C GLY A 42 8.57 20.14 -3.79
N PRO A 43 8.09 21.25 -4.35
CA PRO A 43 7.44 22.31 -3.59
C PRO A 43 6.01 21.97 -3.12
N TYR A 44 5.43 20.87 -3.61
CA TYR A 44 4.05 20.50 -3.29
C TYR A 44 3.99 19.44 -2.20
N ASN A 45 3.00 19.56 -1.31
CA ASN A 45 2.56 18.42 -0.53
C ASN A 45 1.94 17.39 -1.46
N VAL A 46 1.92 16.13 -1.03
CA VAL A 46 1.39 15.04 -1.84
C VAL A 46 0.11 14.50 -1.25
N GLY A 47 -0.94 14.49 -2.07
CA GLY A 47 -2.16 13.75 -1.82
C GLY A 47 -2.13 12.39 -2.48
N VAL A 48 -2.80 11.41 -1.90
CA VAL A 48 -2.98 10.10 -2.51
C VAL A 48 -4.40 9.59 -2.30
N LYS A 49 -4.97 8.97 -3.33
CA LYS A 49 -6.28 8.31 -3.25
C LYS A 49 -6.30 7.03 -4.06
N THR A 50 -7.09 6.07 -3.60
CA THR A 50 -7.39 4.86 -4.36
C THR A 50 -8.69 5.07 -5.12
N ILE A 51 -8.73 4.74 -6.41
CA ILE A 51 -9.93 4.79 -7.24
C ILE A 51 -10.07 3.49 -8.04
N THR A 52 -11.28 3.22 -8.52
CA THR A 52 -11.53 2.13 -9.46
C THR A 52 -11.96 2.72 -10.79
N ALA A 53 -11.26 2.35 -11.86
CA ALA A 53 -11.63 2.68 -13.23
C ALA A 53 -12.22 1.43 -13.90
N THR A 54 -13.34 1.58 -14.59
CA THR A 54 -14.03 0.49 -15.27
C THR A 54 -14.18 0.78 -16.76
N ASP A 55 -13.78 -0.16 -17.59
CA ASP A 55 -14.06 -0.18 -19.03
C ASP A 55 -15.14 -1.22 -19.32
N ASP A 56 -16.34 -0.75 -19.62
CA ASP A 56 -17.50 -1.60 -19.92
C ASP A 56 -17.61 -2.00 -21.40
N LYS A 57 -16.70 -1.49 -22.24
CA LYS A 57 -16.74 -1.69 -23.70
C LYS A 57 -15.61 -2.55 -24.22
N ARG A 58 -14.85 -3.18 -23.33
CA ARG A 58 -13.76 -4.05 -23.74
C ARG A 58 -14.29 -5.25 -24.53
N LEU A 59 -13.64 -5.56 -25.64
CA LEU A 59 -13.97 -6.75 -26.43
C LEU A 59 -13.73 -8.02 -25.60
N ASN A 60 -14.72 -8.89 -25.54
CA ASN A 60 -14.57 -10.21 -24.92
C ASN A 60 -13.63 -11.06 -25.76
N THR A 61 -12.51 -11.48 -25.18
CA THR A 61 -11.46 -12.24 -25.86
C THR A 61 -11.81 -13.72 -26.07
N ASP A 62 -12.87 -14.23 -25.40
CA ASP A 62 -13.26 -15.64 -25.52
C ASP A 62 -14.12 -15.88 -26.76
N ASN A 63 -14.89 -14.87 -27.19
CA ASN A 63 -15.80 -15.02 -28.33
C ASN A 63 -15.69 -13.92 -29.39
N PHE A 64 -15.02 -12.79 -29.10
CA PHE A 64 -14.85 -11.63 -29.98
C PHE A 64 -16.15 -11.02 -30.53
N LEU A 65 -17.30 -11.35 -29.94
CA LEU A 65 -18.63 -10.93 -30.41
C LEU A 65 -19.34 -10.03 -29.40
N THR A 66 -18.99 -10.11 -28.14
CA THR A 66 -19.63 -9.37 -27.04
C THR A 66 -18.65 -8.45 -26.35
N SER A 67 -19.17 -7.46 -25.63
CA SER A 67 -18.36 -6.66 -24.71
C SER A 67 -18.30 -7.32 -23.33
N THR A 68 -17.19 -7.13 -22.64
CA THR A 68 -17.01 -7.48 -21.25
C THR A 68 -16.52 -6.27 -20.47
N SER A 69 -16.83 -6.21 -19.18
CA SER A 69 -16.37 -5.17 -18.29
C SER A 69 -15.00 -5.55 -17.67
N ARG A 70 -14.13 -4.58 -17.54
CA ARG A 70 -12.88 -4.73 -16.79
C ARG A 70 -12.70 -3.56 -15.83
N SER A 71 -12.56 -3.86 -14.56
CA SER A 71 -12.22 -2.89 -13.53
C SER A 71 -10.74 -3.00 -13.14
N LEU A 72 -10.10 -1.85 -12.98
CA LEU A 72 -8.73 -1.73 -12.49
C LEU A 72 -8.74 -0.87 -11.24
N VAL A 73 -8.03 -1.32 -10.22
CA VAL A 73 -7.78 -0.52 -9.01
C VAL A 73 -6.54 0.32 -9.24
N LEU A 74 -6.65 1.60 -8.98
CA LEU A 74 -5.61 2.60 -9.22
C LEU A 74 -5.24 3.27 -7.90
N GLU A 75 -3.96 3.56 -7.72
CA GLU A 75 -3.46 4.46 -6.71
C GLU A 75 -2.99 5.74 -7.39
N VAL A 76 -3.54 6.88 -7.00
CA VAL A 76 -3.28 8.17 -7.65
C VAL A 76 -2.59 9.09 -6.66
N TRP A 77 -1.35 9.49 -6.96
CA TRP A 77 -0.61 10.52 -6.25
C TRP A 77 -0.70 11.84 -7.03
N TYR A 78 -0.87 12.93 -6.32
CA TYR A 78 -1.08 14.25 -6.94
C TYR A 78 -0.60 15.37 -6.02
N PRO A 79 -0.27 16.56 -6.59
CA PRO A 79 0.03 17.74 -5.82
C PRO A 79 -1.18 18.15 -4.96
N ALA A 80 -0.97 18.30 -3.66
CA ALA A 80 -2.00 18.68 -2.70
C ALA A 80 -1.76 20.07 -2.13
N LYS A 81 -2.85 20.73 -1.76
CA LYS A 81 -2.80 22.06 -1.12
C LYS A 81 -2.02 22.00 0.18
N SER A 82 -1.21 23.04 0.41
CA SER A 82 -0.59 23.29 1.72
C SER A 82 -1.57 24.11 2.57
N SER A 83 -2.30 23.45 3.45
CA SER A 83 -3.16 24.12 4.41
C SER A 83 -3.02 23.46 5.78
N GLU A 84 -3.38 24.16 6.85
CA GLU A 84 -3.53 23.59 8.20
C GLU A 84 -4.50 22.38 8.20
N GLU A 85 -5.29 22.25 7.16
CA GLU A 85 -6.19 21.14 6.89
C GLU A 85 -5.45 19.83 6.63
N HIS A 86 -4.16 19.86 6.19
CA HIS A 86 -3.32 18.66 6.09
C HIS A 86 -3.17 17.94 7.44
N LEU A 87 -3.18 18.64 8.53
CA LEU A 87 -3.13 18.03 9.87
C LEU A 87 -4.36 17.17 10.18
N ARG A 88 -5.41 17.28 9.36
CA ARG A 88 -6.63 16.43 9.46
C ARG A 88 -6.54 15.15 8.64
N HIS A 89 -5.61 15.06 7.69
CA HIS A 89 -5.44 13.90 6.85
C HIS A 89 -4.39 12.94 7.42
N THR A 90 -4.66 11.66 7.33
CA THR A 90 -3.73 10.63 7.78
C THR A 90 -2.63 10.43 6.75
N ARG A 91 -1.40 10.23 7.20
CA ARG A 91 -0.30 9.77 6.33
C ARG A 91 -0.66 8.45 5.68
N ALA A 92 -0.22 8.28 4.44
CA ALA A 92 -0.51 7.08 3.67
C ALA A 92 0.19 5.86 4.26
N THR A 93 -0.58 4.82 4.49
CA THR A 93 -0.08 3.47 4.73
C THR A 93 -0.47 2.62 3.52
N TYR A 94 0.52 2.05 2.84
CA TYR A 94 0.34 1.17 1.71
C TYR A 94 0.40 -0.27 2.19
N LYS A 95 -0.67 -1.03 1.92
CA LYS A 95 -0.81 -2.42 2.38
C LYS A 95 -0.87 -3.34 1.18
N ASP A 96 -0.12 -4.42 1.24
CA ASP A 96 -0.14 -5.47 0.23
C ASP A 96 0.32 -6.80 0.84
N VAL A 97 0.49 -7.81 0.00
CA VAL A 97 1.03 -9.11 0.38
C VAL A 97 2.29 -9.44 -0.41
N THR A 98 3.19 -10.16 0.21
CA THR A 98 4.35 -10.73 -0.48
C THR A 98 3.93 -11.86 -1.42
N ARG A 99 4.85 -12.37 -2.25
CA ARG A 99 4.62 -13.58 -3.07
C ARG A 99 4.25 -14.81 -2.24
N LEU A 100 4.63 -14.85 -0.96
CA LEU A 100 4.26 -15.92 -0.02
C LEU A 100 2.95 -15.63 0.71
N GLN A 101 2.16 -14.64 0.24
CA GLN A 101 0.88 -14.23 0.84
C GLN A 101 1.02 -13.73 2.29
N GLN A 102 2.20 -13.24 2.66
CA GLN A 102 2.39 -12.59 3.96
C GLN A 102 2.06 -11.10 3.85
N PRO A 103 1.16 -10.57 4.69
CA PRO A 103 0.81 -9.16 4.66
C PRO A 103 2.00 -8.30 5.09
N PHE A 104 2.13 -7.13 4.47
CA PHE A 104 3.07 -6.10 4.87
C PHE A 104 2.48 -4.70 4.71
N GLU A 105 3.07 -3.74 5.40
CA GLU A 105 2.69 -2.33 5.35
C GLU A 105 3.93 -1.47 5.12
N LEU A 106 3.77 -0.44 4.28
CA LEU A 106 4.79 0.56 4.01
C LEU A 106 4.22 1.95 4.36
N GLN A 107 4.98 2.73 5.11
CA GLN A 107 4.60 4.10 5.46
C GLN A 107 5.07 5.05 4.37
N GLY A 108 4.16 5.88 3.88
CA GLY A 108 4.45 6.94 2.91
C GLY A 108 4.43 8.33 3.55
N GLU A 109 4.84 9.31 2.75
CA GLU A 109 4.82 10.71 3.11
C GLU A 109 3.57 11.46 2.60
N ALA A 110 2.82 10.86 1.66
CA ALA A 110 1.59 11.43 1.14
C ALA A 110 0.47 11.45 2.19
N TYR A 111 -0.52 12.31 1.97
CA TYR A 111 -1.73 12.41 2.79
C TYR A 111 -2.93 11.78 2.08
N ARG A 112 -3.62 10.87 2.74
CA ARG A 112 -4.81 10.21 2.19
C ARG A 112 -5.93 11.22 1.95
N ASN A 113 -6.44 11.23 0.71
CA ASN A 113 -7.57 12.07 0.27
C ASN A 113 -7.39 13.57 0.50
N ALA A 114 -6.15 14.06 0.56
CA ALA A 114 -5.88 15.49 0.66
C ALA A 114 -6.45 16.25 -0.56
N ASP A 115 -6.82 17.51 -0.37
CA ASP A 115 -7.34 18.34 -1.44
C ASP A 115 -6.29 18.62 -2.51
N PRO A 116 -6.60 18.40 -3.80
CA PRO A 116 -5.65 18.68 -4.88
C PRO A 116 -5.44 20.18 -5.07
N VAL A 117 -4.25 20.54 -5.58
CA VAL A 117 -4.02 21.86 -6.15
C VAL A 117 -4.78 21.95 -7.47
N ASN A 118 -5.66 22.97 -7.62
CA ASN A 118 -6.55 23.05 -8.77
C ASN A 118 -6.00 23.89 -9.95
N ASP A 119 -5.06 24.79 -9.67
CA ASP A 119 -4.65 25.84 -10.61
C ASP A 119 -3.28 25.57 -11.25
N ILE A 120 -2.95 24.29 -11.42
CA ILE A 120 -1.72 23.86 -12.09
C ILE A 120 -2.02 22.83 -13.19
N GLU A 121 -1.25 22.91 -14.27
CA GLU A 121 -1.22 21.85 -15.28
C GLU A 121 -0.25 20.77 -14.84
N SER A 122 -0.79 19.61 -14.45
CA SER A 122 0.00 18.46 -13.97
C SER A 122 0.12 17.41 -15.06
N PRO A 123 1.32 17.13 -15.58
CA PRO A 123 1.52 16.02 -16.51
C PRO A 123 1.18 14.69 -15.83
N LEU A 124 0.60 13.76 -16.61
CA LEU A 124 0.21 12.44 -16.15
C LEU A 124 1.32 11.42 -16.39
N ILE A 125 1.66 10.65 -15.37
CA ILE A 125 2.57 9.50 -15.45
C ILE A 125 1.82 8.25 -15.04
N LEU A 126 1.91 7.18 -15.82
CA LEU A 126 1.37 5.87 -15.51
C LEU A 126 2.49 4.94 -15.07
N LEU A 127 2.35 4.34 -13.89
CA LEU A 127 3.23 3.30 -13.36
C LEU A 127 2.55 1.94 -13.52
N SER A 128 3.13 1.12 -14.37
CA SER A 128 2.66 -0.23 -14.66
C SER A 128 3.64 -1.24 -14.05
N HIS A 129 3.18 -2.05 -13.11
CA HIS A 129 4.00 -3.10 -12.50
C HIS A 129 4.18 -4.29 -13.44
N GLY A 130 5.23 -5.09 -13.20
CA GLY A 130 5.43 -6.37 -13.86
C GLY A 130 4.53 -7.47 -13.28
N PHE A 131 4.65 -8.70 -13.84
CA PHE A 131 3.93 -9.86 -13.33
C PHE A 131 4.20 -10.09 -11.84
N SER A 132 3.17 -10.38 -11.07
CA SER A 132 3.17 -10.48 -9.61
C SER A 132 3.67 -9.23 -8.87
N GLY A 133 3.45 -8.05 -9.44
CA GLY A 133 3.63 -6.78 -8.76
C GLY A 133 2.33 -6.27 -8.14
N TYR A 134 2.29 -4.98 -7.81
CA TYR A 134 1.12 -4.31 -7.24
C TYR A 134 1.21 -2.80 -7.48
N ARG A 135 0.07 -2.10 -7.50
CA ARG A 135 -0.04 -0.67 -7.87
C ARG A 135 0.81 0.27 -7.02
N THR A 136 1.08 -0.10 -5.76
CA THR A 136 1.86 0.73 -4.83
C THR A 136 3.32 0.32 -4.73
N GLN A 137 3.81 -0.58 -5.59
CA GLN A 137 5.19 -1.08 -5.57
C GLN A 137 6.22 0.05 -5.67
N MET A 138 5.92 1.10 -6.42
CA MET A 138 6.78 2.27 -6.65
C MET A 138 6.22 3.52 -5.95
N PHE A 139 5.56 3.38 -4.79
CA PHE A 139 4.90 4.49 -4.11
C PHE A 139 5.85 5.66 -3.83
N TYR A 140 7.09 5.39 -3.44
CA TYR A 140 8.11 6.41 -3.17
C TYR A 140 8.41 7.26 -4.41
N LEU A 141 8.44 6.65 -5.60
CA LEU A 141 8.59 7.38 -6.87
C LEU A 141 7.32 8.16 -7.20
N GLY A 142 6.14 7.58 -6.98
CA GLY A 142 4.86 8.24 -7.15
C GLY A 142 4.74 9.50 -6.28
N GLU A 143 5.08 9.39 -5.00
CA GLU A 143 5.09 10.53 -4.08
C GLU A 143 6.13 11.59 -4.48
N HIS A 144 7.32 11.17 -4.84
CA HIS A 144 8.38 12.07 -5.25
C HIS A 144 7.98 12.88 -6.50
N LEU A 145 7.52 12.23 -7.55
CA LEU A 145 7.08 12.90 -8.77
C LEU A 145 5.88 13.83 -8.50
N ALA A 146 4.92 13.40 -7.68
CA ALA A 146 3.78 14.23 -7.32
C ALA A 146 4.20 15.48 -6.54
N SER A 147 5.23 15.40 -5.69
CA SER A 147 5.78 16.58 -5.02
C SER A 147 6.39 17.60 -6.00
N HIS A 148 6.77 17.17 -7.19
CA HIS A 148 7.28 18.00 -8.28
C HIS A 148 6.20 18.45 -9.27
N GLY A 149 4.92 18.20 -9.00
CA GLY A 149 3.82 18.72 -9.80
C GLY A 149 3.20 17.73 -10.78
N TYR A 150 3.59 16.47 -10.78
CA TYR A 150 2.99 15.44 -11.64
C TYR A 150 1.76 14.81 -10.97
N VAL A 151 0.84 14.32 -11.79
CA VAL A 151 -0.15 13.31 -11.35
C VAL A 151 0.39 11.94 -11.75
N VAL A 152 0.50 11.04 -10.78
CA VAL A 152 1.07 9.70 -10.97
C VAL A 152 0.03 8.66 -10.64
N VAL A 153 -0.15 7.67 -11.51
CA VAL A 153 -1.13 6.60 -11.35
C VAL A 153 -0.46 5.24 -11.39
N GLY A 154 -0.47 4.55 -10.26
CA GLY A 154 -0.13 3.13 -10.18
C GLY A 154 -1.36 2.27 -10.46
N ILE A 155 -1.20 1.19 -11.22
CA ILE A 155 -2.30 0.37 -11.73
C ILE A 155 -2.13 -1.06 -11.22
N ASP A 156 -3.19 -1.66 -10.63
CA ASP A 156 -3.25 -3.12 -10.44
C ASP A 156 -3.78 -3.78 -11.71
N HIS A 157 -2.95 -4.58 -12.34
CA HIS A 157 -3.37 -5.39 -13.48
C HIS A 157 -4.10 -6.63 -12.98
N THR A 158 -5.42 -6.65 -13.17
CA THR A 158 -6.30 -7.77 -12.79
C THR A 158 -5.73 -9.11 -13.28
N GLY A 159 -5.64 -10.07 -12.41
CA GLY A 159 -5.12 -11.42 -12.67
C GLY A 159 -3.59 -11.53 -12.66
N SER A 160 -2.84 -10.46 -12.29
CA SER A 160 -1.37 -10.51 -12.23
C SER A 160 -0.75 -9.84 -11.01
N THR A 161 -1.54 -9.49 -10.02
CA THR A 161 -1.04 -8.94 -8.74
C THR A 161 -0.60 -10.04 -7.79
N ASN A 162 0.29 -9.73 -6.84
CA ASN A 162 0.68 -10.67 -5.78
C ASN A 162 -0.54 -11.22 -5.02
N ALA A 163 -1.52 -10.37 -4.73
CA ALA A 163 -2.71 -10.74 -3.96
C ALA A 163 -3.61 -11.75 -4.71
N GLU A 164 -3.61 -11.70 -6.04
CA GLU A 164 -4.42 -12.58 -6.89
C GLU A 164 -3.68 -13.87 -7.31
N MET A 165 -2.38 -13.97 -7.02
CA MET A 165 -1.57 -15.13 -7.41
C MET A 165 -1.96 -16.37 -6.61
N THR A 166 -2.59 -17.32 -7.28
CA THR A 166 -2.76 -18.69 -6.77
C THR A 166 -1.49 -19.51 -6.95
N ASP A 167 -1.38 -20.64 -6.24
CA ASP A 167 -0.24 -21.55 -6.42
C ASP A 167 -0.15 -22.07 -7.86
N GLU A 168 -1.27 -22.33 -8.51
CA GLU A 168 -1.32 -22.73 -9.92
C GLU A 168 -0.76 -21.65 -10.85
N ALA A 169 -1.12 -20.38 -10.62
CA ALA A 169 -0.60 -19.27 -11.42
C ALA A 169 0.90 -19.06 -11.20
N LYS A 170 1.42 -19.30 -10.00
CA LYS A 170 2.87 -19.29 -9.71
C LYS A 170 3.62 -20.37 -10.49
N TRP A 171 3.08 -21.58 -10.56
CA TRP A 171 3.66 -22.69 -11.34
C TRP A 171 3.63 -22.41 -12.84
N ALA A 172 2.51 -21.92 -13.37
CA ALA A 172 2.36 -21.57 -14.78
C ALA A 172 3.33 -20.47 -15.24
N SER A 173 3.74 -19.58 -14.35
CA SER A 173 4.70 -18.50 -14.61
C SER A 173 6.17 -18.92 -14.54
N GLY A 174 6.46 -20.24 -14.43
CA GLY A 174 7.82 -20.77 -14.43
C GLY A 174 8.50 -20.80 -13.05
N GLY A 175 7.72 -20.76 -11.97
CA GLY A 175 8.15 -21.11 -10.62
C GLY A 175 9.48 -20.48 -10.20
N ILE A 176 9.59 -19.17 -10.22
CA ILE A 176 10.72 -18.50 -9.56
C ILE A 176 10.43 -18.54 -8.05
N ASN A 177 11.00 -19.53 -7.40
CA ASN A 177 11.10 -19.63 -5.95
C ASN A 177 12.10 -18.61 -5.42
#